data_9cca101c428989dfd5bba3cf315cc911
#
_entry.id   9cca101c428989dfd5bba3cf315cc911
#
_cell.length_a   1.000
_cell.length_b   1.000
_cell.length_c   1.000
_cell.angle_alpha   90.00
_cell.angle_beta   90.00
_cell.angle_gamma   90.00
#
_symmetry.space_group_name_H-M   'P 1'
#
loop_
_entity.id
_entity.type
_entity.pdbx_description
1 polymer ?
#
loop_
_entity_poly.entity_id
_entity_poly.type
_entity_poly.pdbx_seq_one_letter_code
_entity_poly.pdbx_strand_id
1 'polypeptide(L)'
;KIIAAASGTTTATASTWNSTNARAIVKNIISKIPAAMKGDPAVKIFMGYDAAETYRQVLMDANLYHVPTGSGDQKGIMAEGSVHEIVPVHGLDGLTATTGVANPFIFALNPDRNLYLGCDMEGEDEEAKVWYSQDDDNVKYSFRFRRGWQIAFPSEIVEYANS
;
A
#
# COMPACT_ATOMS: atom_id res chain seq x y z
N LYS A 1 -2.20 13.94 1.04
CA LYS A 1 -1.41 13.66 2.24
C LYS A 1 -2.21 12.69 3.10
N ILE A 2 -1.83 11.46 3.08
CA ILE A 2 -2.38 10.44 3.97
C ILE A 2 -1.79 10.76 5.34
N ILE A 3 -2.65 11.10 6.28
CA ILE A 3 -2.22 11.49 7.62
C ILE A 3 -2.19 10.22 8.45
N ALA A 4 -1.04 9.95 9.02
CA ALA A 4 -0.89 8.86 9.98
C ALA A 4 -1.82 9.05 11.17
N ALA A 5 -2.30 7.94 11.70
CA ALA A 5 -3.01 7.91 12.94
C ALA A 5 -2.22 8.67 14.00
N ALA A 6 -2.81 9.68 14.54
CA ALA A 6 -2.35 10.49 15.64
C ALA A 6 -0.86 10.89 15.58
N SER A 7 -0.61 12.15 15.56
CA SER A 7 0.72 12.74 15.59
C SER A 7 1.68 11.98 16.51
N GLY A 8 2.83 11.63 16.01
CA GLY A 8 3.89 10.96 16.76
C GLY A 8 4.08 9.51 16.43
N THR A 9 3.47 9.05 15.37
CA THR A 9 3.47 7.66 15.08
C THR A 9 4.75 7.20 14.47
N THR A 10 5.27 7.68 13.49
CA THR A 10 6.29 7.02 12.70
C THR A 10 7.66 7.65 12.77
N THR A 11 7.76 8.70 13.50
CA THR A 11 9.00 9.45 13.70
C THR A 11 9.99 8.79 14.67
N ALA A 12 9.79 7.57 15.06
CA ALA A 12 10.64 6.92 16.02
C ALA A 12 12.08 6.68 15.52
N THR A 13 12.31 6.74 14.23
CA THR A 13 13.68 6.71 13.69
C THR A 13 13.74 7.53 12.43
N ALA A 14 14.38 8.67 12.50
CA ALA A 14 14.79 9.48 11.35
C ALA A 14 15.87 8.75 10.53
N SER A 15 15.69 7.46 10.25
CA SER A 15 16.66 6.66 9.53
C SER A 15 16.15 6.41 8.13
N THR A 16 17.03 6.67 7.20
CA THR A 16 16.85 6.33 5.78
C THR A 16 16.57 4.84 5.63
N TRP A 17 15.65 4.50 4.77
CA TRP A 17 15.37 3.11 4.42
C TRP A 17 16.60 2.46 3.78
N ASN A 18 17.11 1.42 4.39
CA ASN A 18 18.22 0.61 3.89
C ASN A 18 18.18 -0.79 4.53
N SER A 19 19.04 -1.68 4.09
CA SER A 19 19.13 -3.04 4.60
C SER A 19 19.37 -3.13 6.11
N THR A 20 20.03 -2.16 6.71
CA THR A 20 20.30 -2.14 8.16
C THR A 20 19.06 -1.76 8.97
N ASN A 21 18.26 -0.81 8.46
CA ASN A 21 17.17 -0.20 9.21
C ASN A 21 15.77 -0.74 8.86
N ALA A 22 15.63 -1.43 7.73
CA ALA A 22 14.34 -1.90 7.23
C ALA A 22 13.52 -2.71 8.26
N ARG A 23 14.17 -3.62 8.98
CA ARG A 23 13.51 -4.40 10.05
C ARG A 23 13.01 -3.52 11.19
N ALA A 24 13.83 -2.58 11.64
CA ALA A 24 13.45 -1.68 12.73
C ALA A 24 12.28 -0.78 12.34
N ILE A 25 12.27 -0.29 11.10
CA ILE A 25 11.19 0.54 10.55
C ILE A 25 9.88 -0.25 10.49
N VAL A 26 9.89 -1.47 9.94
CA VAL A 26 8.68 -2.31 9.88
C VAL A 26 8.18 -2.66 11.28
N LYS A 27 9.06 -3.00 12.22
CA LYS A 27 8.67 -3.21 13.63
C LYS A 27 8.04 -1.96 14.26
N ASN A 28 8.57 -0.78 13.94
CA ASN A 28 7.99 0.48 14.42
C ASN A 28 6.59 0.72 13.83
N ILE A 29 6.40 0.48 12.54
CA ILE A 29 5.07 0.57 11.91
C ILE A 29 4.08 -0.35 12.64
N ILE A 30 4.44 -1.62 12.85
CA ILE A 30 3.60 -2.60 13.54
C ILE A 30 3.30 -2.14 14.97
N SER A 31 4.29 -1.61 15.68
CA SER A 31 4.10 -1.15 17.06
C SER A 31 3.09 0.00 17.18
N LYS A 32 2.96 0.79 16.12
CA LYS A 32 2.08 1.96 16.04
C LYS A 32 0.68 1.65 15.53
N ILE A 33 0.43 0.43 15.06
CA ILE A 33 -0.92 0.01 14.70
C ILE A 33 -1.81 0.14 15.95
N PRO A 34 -2.99 0.77 15.83
CA PRO A 34 -3.93 0.92 16.92
C PRO A 34 -4.27 -0.42 17.58
N ALA A 35 -4.41 -0.44 18.90
CA ALA A 35 -4.61 -1.66 19.66
C ALA A 35 -5.83 -2.49 19.20
N ALA A 36 -6.88 -1.80 18.73
CA ALA A 36 -8.08 -2.45 18.21
C ALA A 36 -7.84 -3.24 16.90
N MET A 37 -6.75 -2.97 16.20
CA MET A 37 -6.40 -3.59 14.92
C MET A 37 -5.16 -4.50 15.02
N LYS A 38 -4.47 -4.49 16.16
CA LYS A 38 -3.35 -5.40 16.41
C LYS A 38 -3.85 -6.85 16.41
N GLY A 39 -3.23 -7.68 15.58
CA GLY A 39 -3.62 -9.08 15.46
C GLY A 39 -4.73 -9.34 14.43
N ASP A 40 -5.25 -8.31 13.77
CA ASP A 40 -6.15 -8.47 12.64
C ASP A 40 -5.36 -8.80 11.37
N PRO A 41 -5.51 -10.00 10.79
CA PRO A 41 -4.81 -10.39 9.55
C PRO A 41 -5.27 -9.60 8.32
N ALA A 42 -6.40 -8.90 8.39
CA ALA A 42 -6.87 -8.03 7.32
C ALA A 42 -6.06 -6.73 7.22
N VAL A 43 -5.32 -6.36 8.28
CA VAL A 43 -4.39 -5.24 8.22
C VAL A 43 -3.14 -5.64 7.45
N LYS A 44 -2.87 -4.94 6.36
CA LYS A 44 -1.75 -5.18 5.46
C LYS A 44 -0.79 -4.00 5.44
N ILE A 45 0.48 -4.30 5.16
CA ILE A 45 1.52 -3.30 5.01
C ILE A 45 1.81 -3.16 3.52
N PHE A 46 1.60 -1.97 2.97
CA PHE A 46 1.80 -1.67 1.57
C PHE A 46 3.12 -0.93 1.38
N MET A 47 3.91 -1.36 0.40
CA MET A 47 5.17 -0.72 0.02
C MET A 47 5.49 -0.98 -1.44
N GLY A 48 6.43 -0.22 -2.01
CA GLY A 48 6.92 -0.47 -3.36
C GLY A 48 7.69 -1.79 -3.47
N TYR A 49 7.87 -2.28 -4.69
CA TYR A 49 8.58 -3.54 -4.94
C TYR A 49 10.04 -3.49 -4.50
N ASP A 50 10.75 -2.40 -4.75
CA ASP A 50 12.15 -2.24 -4.32
C ASP A 50 12.29 -2.28 -2.80
N ALA A 51 11.34 -1.68 -2.09
CA ALA A 51 11.32 -1.70 -0.64
C ALA A 51 11.01 -3.10 -0.10
N ALA A 52 10.05 -3.80 -0.71
CA ALA A 52 9.69 -5.16 -0.34
C ALA A 52 10.85 -6.14 -0.60
N GLU A 53 11.56 -5.98 -1.72
CA GLU A 53 12.73 -6.79 -2.02
C GLU A 53 13.86 -6.57 -1.01
N THR A 54 14.15 -5.31 -0.68
CA THR A 54 15.13 -4.98 0.36
C THR A 54 14.78 -5.65 1.69
N TYR A 55 13.51 -5.59 2.09
CA TYR A 55 13.06 -6.22 3.32
C TYR A 55 13.17 -7.74 3.27
N ARG A 56 12.82 -8.35 2.14
CA ARG A 56 12.94 -9.80 1.93
C ARG A 56 14.39 -10.27 2.04
N GLN A 57 15.33 -9.54 1.41
CA GLN A 57 16.76 -9.85 1.50
C GLN A 57 17.25 -9.81 2.94
N VAL A 58 16.87 -8.78 3.68
CA VAL A 58 17.23 -8.64 5.10
C VAL A 58 16.68 -9.80 5.96
N LEU A 59 15.47 -10.28 5.66
CA LEU A 59 14.92 -11.46 6.33
C LEU A 59 15.66 -12.75 5.96
N MET A 60 16.10 -12.89 4.71
CA MET A 60 16.90 -14.02 4.25
C MET A 60 18.26 -14.04 4.93
N ASP A 61 18.94 -12.90 4.98
CA ASP A 61 20.25 -12.75 5.64
C ASP A 61 20.18 -13.06 7.15
N ALA A 62 19.07 -12.73 7.76
CA ALA A 62 18.78 -13.06 9.16
C ALA A 62 18.26 -14.49 9.37
N ASN A 63 18.15 -15.29 8.30
CA ASN A 63 17.60 -16.66 8.33
C ASN A 63 16.16 -16.74 8.91
N LEU A 64 15.37 -15.69 8.68
CA LEU A 64 13.99 -15.57 9.16
C LEU A 64 12.95 -15.74 8.06
N TYR A 65 13.40 -15.81 6.82
CA TYR A 65 12.52 -15.99 5.67
C TYR A 65 12.44 -17.46 5.30
N HIS A 66 11.28 -18.06 5.49
CA HIS A 66 10.98 -19.40 5.05
C HIS A 66 10.01 -19.35 3.87
N VAL A 67 10.49 -19.77 2.70
CA VAL A 67 9.61 -19.99 1.54
C VAL A 67 8.72 -21.20 1.87
N PRO A 68 7.39 -21.07 1.84
CA PRO A 68 6.51 -22.23 2.02
C PRO A 68 6.77 -23.22 0.90
N THR A 69 7.36 -24.35 1.22
CA THR A 69 7.57 -25.47 0.29
C THR A 69 6.26 -26.24 0.19
N GLY A 70 5.44 -25.91 -0.77
CA GLY A 70 4.25 -26.70 -1.05
C GLY A 70 3.07 -25.88 -1.51
N SER A 71 2.63 -26.20 -2.71
CA SER A 71 1.35 -25.81 -3.27
C SER A 71 1.14 -24.32 -3.55
N GLY A 72 1.46 -23.88 -4.76
CA GLY A 72 0.76 -22.89 -5.58
C GLY A 72 0.43 -21.51 -5.05
N ASP A 73 0.26 -21.32 -3.79
CA ASP A 73 0.01 -20.06 -3.15
C ASP A 73 1.32 -19.47 -2.63
N GLN A 74 1.89 -18.55 -3.38
CA GLN A 74 2.90 -17.65 -2.84
C GLN A 74 2.21 -16.76 -1.80
N LYS A 75 2.18 -17.22 -0.57
CA LYS A 75 1.81 -16.34 0.55
C LYS A 75 2.78 -15.17 0.52
N GLY A 76 2.22 -13.96 0.57
CA GLY A 76 2.99 -12.73 0.59
C GLY A 76 4.04 -12.73 1.70
N ILE A 77 4.95 -11.79 1.64
CA ILE A 77 5.99 -11.62 2.65
C ILE A 77 5.30 -11.26 3.97
N MET A 78 5.46 -12.08 4.99
CA MET A 78 4.93 -11.74 6.32
C MET A 78 5.90 -10.82 7.05
N ALA A 79 5.36 -9.81 7.71
CA ALA A 79 6.17 -8.95 8.56
C ALA A 79 6.63 -9.72 9.81
N GLU A 80 7.91 -9.59 10.15
CA GLU A 80 8.54 -10.35 11.24
C GLU A 80 7.79 -10.25 12.56
N GLY A 81 7.43 -11.41 13.12
CA GLY A 81 6.75 -11.49 14.42
C GLY A 81 5.32 -10.95 14.44
N SER A 82 4.68 -10.81 13.29
CA SER A 82 3.32 -10.32 13.18
C SER A 82 2.45 -11.21 12.28
N VAL A 83 1.16 -10.95 12.31
CA VAL A 83 0.17 -11.57 11.42
C VAL A 83 -0.07 -10.75 10.14
N HIS A 84 0.62 -9.62 10.02
CA HIS A 84 0.40 -8.68 8.94
C HIS A 84 1.22 -9.05 7.70
N GLU A 85 0.55 -9.14 6.58
CA GLU A 85 1.15 -9.40 5.28
C GLU A 85 1.71 -8.12 4.66
N ILE A 86 2.86 -8.22 4.00
CA ILE A 86 3.43 -7.15 3.19
C ILE A 86 2.97 -7.34 1.75
N VAL A 87 2.31 -6.32 1.22
CA VAL A 87 1.78 -6.31 -0.14
C VAL A 87 2.58 -5.32 -0.98
N PRO A 88 3.40 -5.79 -1.92
CA PRO A 88 4.11 -4.91 -2.83
C PRO A 88 3.15 -4.31 -3.86
N VAL A 89 3.27 -3.01 -4.12
CA VAL A 89 2.42 -2.26 -5.05
C VAL A 89 3.28 -1.40 -5.97
N HIS A 90 3.19 -1.61 -7.28
CA HIS A 90 3.96 -0.85 -8.28
C HIS A 90 3.71 0.66 -8.23
N GLY A 91 2.51 1.08 -7.89
CA GLY A 91 2.19 2.51 -7.79
C GLY A 91 2.94 3.25 -6.69
N LEU A 92 3.62 2.53 -5.80
CA LEU A 92 4.45 3.10 -4.73
C LEU A 92 5.94 3.14 -5.10
N ASP A 93 6.34 2.49 -6.19
CA ASP A 93 7.72 2.53 -6.67
C ASP A 93 8.04 3.94 -7.16
N GLY A 94 9.20 4.46 -6.76
CA GLY A 94 9.63 5.81 -7.10
C GLY A 94 8.95 6.93 -6.34
N LEU A 95 7.94 6.64 -5.52
CA LEU A 95 7.38 7.62 -4.60
C LEU A 95 8.31 7.77 -3.38
N THR A 96 8.63 9.01 -3.08
CA THR A 96 9.44 9.34 -1.89
C THR A 96 8.57 9.98 -0.84
N ALA A 97 8.69 9.51 0.39
CA ALA A 97 7.92 10.02 1.52
C ALA A 97 8.30 11.45 1.91
N THR A 98 9.50 11.88 1.54
CA THR A 98 10.04 13.21 1.90
C THR A 98 10.91 13.79 0.79
N THR A 99 10.84 15.10 0.62
CA THR A 99 11.67 15.86 -0.33
C THR A 99 13.16 15.69 -0.03
N GLY A 100 13.89 15.12 -0.97
CA GLY A 100 15.36 15.09 -0.94
C GLY A 100 15.99 13.82 -0.40
N VAL A 101 15.23 12.87 0.13
CA VAL A 101 15.76 11.57 0.58
C VAL A 101 14.94 10.46 -0.11
N ALA A 102 15.66 9.53 -0.73
CA ALA A 102 15.04 8.37 -1.41
C ALA A 102 14.47 7.35 -0.40
N ASN A 103 13.48 7.76 0.37
CA ASN A 103 12.77 6.86 1.27
C ASN A 103 11.50 6.36 0.61
N PRO A 104 11.24 5.05 0.65
CA PRO A 104 10.02 4.49 0.09
C PRO A 104 8.81 4.96 0.88
N PHE A 105 7.69 5.07 0.20
CA PHE A 105 6.40 5.30 0.82
C PHE A 105 5.85 3.97 1.35
N ILE A 106 5.68 3.85 2.67
CA ILE A 106 5.19 2.63 3.31
C ILE A 106 4.03 3.00 4.23
N PHE A 107 2.95 2.25 4.16
CA PHE A 107 1.81 2.46 5.05
C PHE A 107 1.12 1.14 5.41
N ALA A 108 0.52 1.10 6.59
CA ALA A 108 -0.27 -0.02 7.08
C ALA A 108 -1.72 0.41 7.28
N LEU A 109 -2.64 -0.36 6.73
CA LEU A 109 -4.08 -0.15 6.88
C LEU A 109 -4.85 -1.45 6.64
N ASN A 110 -6.11 -1.48 7.05
CA ASN A 110 -7.07 -2.50 6.63
C ASN A 110 -7.78 -1.99 5.35
N PRO A 111 -7.52 -2.58 4.16
CA PRO A 111 -8.08 -2.08 2.91
C PRO A 111 -9.61 -2.21 2.87
N ASP A 112 -10.16 -3.28 3.39
CA ASP A 112 -11.60 -3.57 3.32
C ASP A 112 -12.43 -2.60 4.18
N ARG A 113 -11.83 -2.10 5.26
CA ARG A 113 -12.48 -1.17 6.17
C ARG A 113 -12.23 0.30 5.82
N ASN A 114 -11.09 0.59 5.20
CA ASN A 114 -10.64 1.98 5.03
C ASN A 114 -10.73 2.51 3.62
N LEU A 115 -10.69 1.63 2.60
CA LEU A 115 -10.66 2.06 1.21
C LEU A 115 -12.02 1.81 0.56
N TYR A 116 -12.70 2.88 0.18
CA TYR A 116 -13.98 2.81 -0.52
C TYR A 116 -13.83 3.33 -1.94
N LEU A 117 -14.31 2.55 -2.89
CA LEU A 117 -14.51 2.97 -4.27
C LEU A 117 -15.98 3.31 -4.45
N GLY A 118 -16.25 4.55 -4.82
CA GLY A 118 -17.58 4.99 -5.22
C GLY A 118 -17.69 5.13 -6.73
N CYS A 119 -18.79 4.69 -7.30
CA CYS A 119 -19.24 4.97 -8.65
C CYS A 119 -20.60 5.67 -8.59
N ASP A 120 -20.98 6.35 -9.67
CA ASP A 120 -22.17 7.24 -9.67
C ASP A 120 -23.45 6.42 -9.58
N MET A 121 -23.76 5.61 -10.58
CA MET A 121 -24.95 4.74 -10.61
C MET A 121 -24.57 3.37 -11.18
N GLU A 122 -25.33 2.36 -10.79
CA GLU A 122 -25.21 1.04 -11.37
C GLU A 122 -25.54 1.11 -12.87
N GLY A 123 -24.54 0.85 -13.71
CA GLY A 123 -24.63 0.94 -15.17
C GLY A 123 -24.10 2.24 -15.80
N GLU A 124 -23.76 3.28 -15.02
CA GLU A 124 -23.11 4.51 -15.54
C GLU A 124 -21.59 4.50 -15.39
N ASP A 125 -21.02 3.52 -14.71
CA ASP A 125 -19.58 3.44 -14.50
C ASP A 125 -18.82 3.02 -15.76
N GLU A 126 -19.51 2.52 -16.80
CA GLU A 126 -18.93 2.13 -18.09
C GLU A 126 -19.86 2.48 -19.27
N GLU A 127 -20.15 3.76 -19.48
CA GLU A 127 -20.87 4.17 -20.69
C GLU A 127 -19.91 4.20 -21.90
N ALA A 128 -20.02 3.20 -22.76
CA ALA A 128 -19.30 3.15 -24.03
C ALA A 128 -20.27 3.40 -25.20
N LYS A 129 -20.03 4.44 -25.96
CA LYS A 129 -20.78 4.74 -27.20
C LYS A 129 -19.85 4.66 -28.39
N VAL A 130 -20.28 3.93 -29.39
CA VAL A 130 -19.57 3.86 -30.68
C VAL A 130 -20.57 4.25 -31.77
N TRP A 131 -20.21 5.21 -32.59
CA TRP A 131 -21.05 5.63 -33.73
C TRP A 131 -20.19 6.03 -34.93
N TYR A 132 -20.76 5.86 -36.09
CA TYR A 132 -20.18 6.36 -37.35
C TYR A 132 -20.63 7.79 -37.56
N SER A 133 -19.68 8.71 -37.79
CA SER A 133 -19.94 10.09 -38.16
C SER A 133 -19.87 10.23 -39.71
N GLN A 134 -20.98 10.50 -40.32
CA GLN A 134 -21.06 10.69 -41.78
C GLN A 134 -20.39 11.99 -42.24
N ASP A 135 -20.31 12.99 -41.37
CA ASP A 135 -19.71 14.30 -41.71
C ASP A 135 -18.19 14.23 -41.79
N ASP A 136 -17.57 13.36 -40.97
CA ASP A 136 -16.11 13.24 -40.91
C ASP A 136 -15.58 11.91 -41.49
N ASP A 137 -16.49 11.05 -41.99
CA ASP A 137 -16.18 9.71 -42.48
C ASP A 137 -15.34 8.87 -41.50
N ASN A 138 -15.64 8.99 -40.20
CA ASN A 138 -14.89 8.38 -39.11
C ASN A 138 -15.80 7.64 -38.11
N VAL A 139 -15.25 6.59 -37.52
CA VAL A 139 -15.87 5.93 -36.35
C VAL A 139 -15.44 6.67 -35.08
N LYS A 140 -16.41 7.19 -34.37
CA LYS A 140 -16.20 7.88 -33.08
C LYS A 140 -16.60 6.99 -31.93
N TYR A 141 -15.80 7.01 -30.85
CA TYR A 141 -16.12 6.34 -29.61
C TYR A 141 -15.97 7.31 -28.45
N SER A 142 -16.88 7.21 -27.51
CA SER A 142 -16.90 7.99 -26.29
C SER A 142 -17.01 7.03 -25.11
N PHE A 143 -16.06 7.14 -24.17
CA PHE A 143 -16.09 6.44 -22.91
C PHE A 143 -16.30 7.48 -21.80
N ARG A 144 -17.25 7.22 -20.94
CA ARG A 144 -17.50 8.04 -19.75
C ARG A 144 -17.50 7.15 -18.55
N PHE A 145 -16.73 7.53 -17.54
CA PHE A 145 -16.76 6.86 -16.24
C PHE A 145 -16.56 7.91 -15.13
N ARG A 146 -17.21 7.68 -14.01
CA ARG A 146 -17.06 8.48 -12.81
C ARG A 146 -16.73 7.56 -11.66
N ARG A 147 -15.53 7.73 -11.09
CA ARG A 147 -15.06 6.95 -9.95
C ARG A 147 -14.48 7.89 -8.91
N GLY A 148 -14.80 7.64 -7.67
CA GLY A 148 -14.26 8.37 -6.54
C GLY A 148 -13.67 7.42 -5.53
N TRP A 149 -12.59 7.84 -4.86
CA TRP A 149 -11.97 7.10 -3.79
C TRP A 149 -12.13 7.87 -2.49
N GLN A 150 -12.46 7.16 -1.44
CA GLN A 150 -12.59 7.73 -0.11
C GLN A 150 -11.89 6.86 0.92
N ILE A 151 -11.21 7.54 1.86
CA ILE A 151 -10.65 6.93 3.05
C ILE A 151 -11.64 7.18 4.19
N ALA A 152 -12.13 6.12 4.83
CA ALA A 152 -13.13 6.24 5.87
C ALA A 152 -12.54 6.66 7.22
N PHE A 153 -11.45 6.01 7.63
CA PHE A 153 -10.84 6.21 8.95
C PHE A 153 -9.35 6.53 8.84
N PRO A 154 -8.98 7.79 8.56
CA PRO A 154 -7.56 8.18 8.44
C PRO A 154 -6.75 7.90 9.71
N SER A 155 -7.39 7.91 10.88
CA SER A 155 -6.75 7.63 12.18
C SER A 155 -6.29 6.17 12.35
N GLU A 156 -6.77 5.26 11.51
CA GLU A 156 -6.39 3.85 11.52
C GLU A 156 -5.24 3.52 10.56
N ILE A 157 -4.74 4.51 9.84
CA ILE A 157 -3.66 4.37 8.88
C ILE A 157 -2.34 4.76 9.54
N VAL A 158 -1.36 3.89 9.46
CA VAL A 158 0.01 4.16 9.92
C VAL A 158 0.89 4.36 8.70
N GLU A 159 1.56 5.51 8.62
CA GLU A 159 2.44 5.89 7.52
C GLU A 159 3.87 6.00 8.01
N TYR A 160 4.80 5.45 7.26
CA TYR A 160 6.21 5.76 7.41
C TYR A 160 6.51 7.06 6.67
N ALA A 161 6.82 8.09 7.42
CA ALA A 161 7.32 9.34 6.88
C ALA A 161 8.60 9.68 7.61
N ASN A 162 9.66 9.89 6.85
CA ASN A 162 10.89 10.46 7.38
C ASN A 162 10.74 11.98 7.25
N SER A 163 10.67 12.65 8.38
CA SER A 163 10.60 14.11 8.49
C SER A 163 11.99 14.74 8.45
#